data_719e0170507d19a4940c587bcbcdcbbf
#
_entry.id   719e0170507d19a4940c587bcbcdcbbf
#
_cell.length_a   1.000
_cell.length_b   1.000
_cell.length_c   1.000
_cell.angle_alpha   90.00
_cell.angle_beta   90.00
_cell.angle_gamma   90.00
#
_symmetry.space_group_name_H-M   'P 1'
#
loop_
_entity.id
_entity.type
_entity.pdbx_description
1 polymer ?
#
loop_
_entity_poly.entity_id
_entity_poly.type
_entity_poly.pdbx_seq_one_letter_code
_entity_poly.pdbx_strand_id
1 'polypeptide(L)'
;MIYTELEEGGDFKLKLFCVNPAVKLQNFLSQGNSTVFFSATLLPIRYYKRLLSVETDDYAVYAHSPFKEANRLLVLGQDVSTKYTRRGYEMYERFAIYIKNVMQAKPGNYLVFFPSYRFMEEVRETFERYRTEEMCCMIQEQNMNEQDREAFLQEFEAEREGSLAGFCVMGGIFQRELI
;
A
#
# COMPACT_ATOMS: atom_id res chain seq x y z
N MET A 1 3.07 -9.28 26.34
CA MET A 1 3.93 -10.45 26.14
C MET A 1 5.37 -9.96 26.01
N ILE A 2 6.30 -10.63 26.69
CA ILE A 2 7.74 -10.30 26.60
C ILE A 2 8.43 -11.51 25.97
N TYR A 3 9.25 -11.32 24.98
CA TYR A 3 10.09 -12.36 24.40
C TYR A 3 11.49 -11.85 24.06
N THR A 4 12.44 -12.76 24.05
CA THR A 4 13.83 -12.48 23.72
C THR A 4 14.23 -13.20 22.44
N GLU A 5 15.01 -12.56 21.61
CA GLU A 5 15.69 -13.13 20.45
C GLU A 5 17.20 -13.06 20.72
N LEU A 6 17.91 -14.16 20.48
CA LEU A 6 19.38 -14.19 20.47
C LEU A 6 19.83 -13.82 19.05
N GLU A 7 20.71 -12.84 18.93
CA GLU A 7 21.32 -12.44 17.66
C GLU A 7 22.65 -13.16 17.44
N GLU A 8 23.04 -13.34 16.18
CA GLU A 8 24.34 -13.87 15.80
C GLU A 8 25.41 -12.88 16.30
N GLY A 9 26.20 -13.28 17.35
CA GLY A 9 27.19 -12.41 18.00
C GLY A 9 27.11 -12.43 19.50
N GLY A 10 26.10 -13.08 20.09
CA GLY A 10 25.93 -13.22 21.53
C GLY A 10 25.11 -12.10 22.17
N ASP A 11 24.66 -11.12 21.42
CA ASP A 11 23.74 -10.10 21.87
C ASP A 11 22.31 -10.65 21.95
N PHE A 12 21.50 -10.10 22.86
CA PHE A 12 20.10 -10.45 22.96
C PHE A 12 19.21 -9.22 22.78
N LYS A 13 18.09 -9.41 22.10
CA LYS A 13 17.07 -8.39 21.88
C LYS A 13 15.84 -8.69 22.72
N LEU A 14 15.49 -7.77 23.61
CA LEU A 14 14.25 -7.84 24.39
C LEU A 14 13.12 -7.11 23.66
N LYS A 15 12.04 -7.80 23.36
CA LYS A 15 10.87 -7.20 22.75
C LYS A 15 9.66 -7.23 23.68
N LEU A 16 9.04 -6.06 23.86
CA LEU A 16 7.76 -5.90 24.52
C LEU A 16 6.66 -5.85 23.47
N PHE A 17 5.76 -6.82 23.50
CA PHE A 17 4.64 -6.89 22.54
C PHE A 17 3.31 -6.73 23.26
N CYS A 18 2.54 -5.69 22.88
CA CYS A 18 1.20 -5.46 23.37
C CYS A 18 0.20 -6.26 22.52
N VAL A 19 -0.31 -7.35 23.06
CA VAL A 19 -1.27 -8.22 22.35
C VAL A 19 -2.65 -7.58 22.25
N ASN A 20 -3.10 -6.92 23.33
CA ASN A 20 -4.37 -6.22 23.35
C ASN A 20 -4.21 -4.90 24.13
N PRO A 21 -4.32 -3.76 23.45
CA PRO A 21 -4.16 -2.44 24.06
C PRO A 21 -5.44 -1.93 24.75
N ALA A 22 -6.61 -2.57 24.60
CA ALA A 22 -7.92 -2.05 24.98
C ALA A 22 -7.97 -1.51 26.41
N VAL A 23 -7.45 -2.28 27.39
CA VAL A 23 -7.44 -1.85 28.81
C VAL A 23 -6.61 -0.58 29.03
N LYS A 24 -5.48 -0.46 28.33
CA LYS A 24 -4.64 0.73 28.44
C LYS A 24 -5.26 1.93 27.72
N LEU A 25 -5.84 1.70 26.56
CA LEU A 25 -6.55 2.73 25.80
C LEU A 25 -7.75 3.24 26.57
N GLN A 26 -8.52 2.36 27.22
CA GLN A 26 -9.70 2.76 28.02
C GLN A 26 -9.35 3.79 29.11
N ASN A 27 -8.18 3.68 29.74
CA ASN A 27 -7.74 4.67 30.72
C ASN A 27 -7.57 6.08 30.14
N PHE A 28 -7.25 6.19 28.85
CA PHE A 28 -7.17 7.47 28.16
C PHE A 28 -8.54 7.90 27.63
N LEU A 29 -9.31 6.98 27.08
CA LEU A 29 -10.65 7.25 26.55
C LEU A 29 -11.59 7.79 27.62
N SER A 30 -11.52 7.24 28.85
CA SER A 30 -12.34 7.68 29.98
C SER A 30 -12.02 9.08 30.49
N GLN A 31 -10.93 9.70 30.06
CA GLN A 31 -10.61 11.08 30.40
C GLN A 31 -11.27 12.09 29.44
N GLY A 32 -11.78 11.64 28.31
CA GLY A 32 -12.50 12.45 27.33
C GLY A 32 -14.03 12.33 27.49
N ASN A 33 -14.76 13.30 26.96
CA ASN A 33 -16.22 13.24 26.95
C ASN A 33 -16.75 12.26 25.89
N SER A 34 -16.04 12.13 24.76
CA SER A 34 -16.35 11.20 23.68
C SER A 34 -15.13 10.95 22.82
N THR A 35 -15.07 9.80 22.18
CA THR A 35 -14.01 9.43 21.25
C THR A 35 -14.60 8.82 20.00
N VAL A 36 -14.08 9.20 18.84
CA VAL A 36 -14.46 8.65 17.54
C VAL A 36 -13.23 8.05 16.88
N PHE A 37 -13.30 6.76 16.58
CA PHE A 37 -12.32 6.06 15.76
C PHE A 37 -12.87 5.94 14.34
N PHE A 38 -12.08 6.29 13.35
CA PHE A 38 -12.49 6.17 11.96
C PHE A 38 -11.34 5.67 11.08
N SER A 39 -11.68 4.84 10.12
CA SER A 39 -10.77 4.35 9.08
C SER A 39 -11.59 3.66 7.99
N ALA A 40 -11.07 3.63 6.78
CA ALA A 40 -11.65 2.85 5.69
C ALA A 40 -11.60 1.33 5.94
N THR A 41 -10.77 0.86 6.87
CA THR A 41 -10.45 -0.56 7.06
C THR A 41 -10.74 -1.09 8.48
N LEU A 42 -11.66 -0.49 9.25
CA LEU A 42 -12.09 -0.99 10.56
C LEU A 42 -13.03 -2.23 10.45
N LEU A 43 -12.64 -3.17 9.60
CA LEU A 43 -13.37 -4.41 9.38
C LEU A 43 -12.49 -5.65 9.68
N PRO A 44 -13.00 -6.67 10.35
CA PRO A 44 -14.35 -6.81 10.95
C PRO A 44 -14.52 -5.93 12.20
N ILE A 45 -15.63 -5.21 12.29
CA ILE A 45 -15.84 -4.21 13.36
C ILE A 45 -15.74 -4.79 14.77
N ARG A 46 -16.20 -6.04 15.01
CA ARG A 46 -16.12 -6.70 16.30
C ARG A 46 -14.68 -6.90 16.80
N TYR A 47 -13.76 -7.13 15.88
CA TYR A 47 -12.33 -7.27 16.20
C TYR A 47 -11.77 -5.93 16.70
N TYR A 48 -12.03 -4.86 15.97
CA TYR A 48 -11.52 -3.53 16.33
C TYR A 48 -12.16 -2.98 17.61
N LYS A 49 -13.47 -3.21 17.84
CA LYS A 49 -14.11 -2.86 19.13
C LYS A 49 -13.37 -3.48 20.31
N ARG A 50 -13.00 -4.76 20.23
CA ARG A 50 -12.27 -5.47 21.29
C ARG A 50 -10.82 -5.00 21.48
N LEU A 51 -10.22 -4.39 20.45
CA LEU A 51 -8.87 -3.86 20.53
C LEU A 51 -8.82 -2.41 21.02
N LEU A 52 -9.85 -1.64 20.71
CA LEU A 52 -9.85 -0.19 20.94
C LEU A 52 -10.56 0.21 22.23
N SER A 53 -11.52 -0.59 22.69
CA SER A 53 -12.31 -0.31 23.90
C SER A 53 -12.59 -1.58 24.68
N VAL A 54 -12.89 -1.46 25.97
CA VAL A 54 -13.44 -2.53 26.82
C VAL A 54 -14.95 -2.42 26.95
N GLU A 55 -15.55 -1.32 26.51
CA GLU A 55 -17.00 -1.11 26.53
C GLU A 55 -17.68 -2.02 25.50
N THR A 56 -18.87 -2.51 25.84
CA THR A 56 -19.60 -3.48 25.01
C THR A 56 -20.67 -2.83 24.13
N ASP A 57 -21.10 -1.63 24.48
CA ASP A 57 -22.21 -0.90 23.87
C ASP A 57 -21.75 0.27 22.96
N ASP A 58 -20.46 0.34 22.67
CA ASP A 58 -19.94 1.29 21.69
C ASP A 58 -20.66 1.20 20.35
N TYR A 59 -21.00 2.35 19.79
CA TYR A 59 -21.64 2.42 18.47
C TYR A 59 -20.65 2.13 17.34
N ALA A 60 -21.18 1.62 16.23
CA ALA A 60 -20.46 1.50 14.97
C ALA A 60 -21.31 2.01 13.81
N VAL A 61 -20.73 2.86 13.00
CA VAL A 61 -21.39 3.42 11.82
C VAL A 61 -20.67 2.93 10.59
N TYR A 62 -21.41 2.42 9.64
CA TYR A 62 -20.90 2.05 8.32
C TYR A 62 -21.25 3.17 7.34
N ALA A 63 -20.22 3.86 6.84
CA ALA A 63 -20.37 4.76 5.72
C ALA A 63 -20.30 3.97 4.42
N HIS A 64 -21.31 4.10 3.57
CA HIS A 64 -21.26 3.52 2.24
C HIS A 64 -20.21 4.22 1.38
N SER A 65 -19.49 3.45 0.56
CA SER A 65 -18.53 3.99 -0.39
C SER A 65 -19.25 4.93 -1.37
N PRO A 66 -18.74 6.15 -1.60
CA PRO A 66 -19.27 7.03 -2.64
C PRO A 66 -18.92 6.54 -4.05
N PHE A 67 -17.96 5.62 -4.16
CA PHE A 67 -17.52 5.07 -5.45
C PHE A 67 -18.48 3.97 -5.91
N LYS A 68 -19.05 4.16 -7.11
CA LYS A 68 -19.97 3.18 -7.70
C LYS A 68 -19.19 1.94 -8.15
N GLU A 69 -19.66 0.76 -7.78
CA GLU A 69 -19.04 -0.52 -8.18
C GLU A 69 -19.01 -0.70 -9.70
N ALA A 70 -19.99 -0.15 -10.43
CA ALA A 70 -20.02 -0.18 -11.88
C ALA A 70 -18.84 0.54 -12.56
N ASN A 71 -18.16 1.43 -11.83
CA ASN A 71 -16.99 2.15 -12.34
C ASN A 71 -15.67 1.38 -12.07
N ARG A 72 -15.75 0.20 -11.44
CA ARG A 72 -14.59 -0.63 -11.12
C ARG A 72 -14.47 -1.78 -12.13
N LEU A 73 -13.34 -1.84 -12.82
CA LEU A 73 -12.93 -2.99 -13.62
C LEU A 73 -11.83 -3.76 -12.87
N LEU A 74 -12.06 -5.03 -12.59
CA LEU A 74 -11.05 -5.95 -12.03
C LEU A 74 -10.57 -6.89 -13.13
N VAL A 75 -9.28 -6.86 -13.41
CA VAL A 75 -8.63 -7.74 -14.40
C VAL A 75 -7.58 -8.60 -13.68
N LEU A 76 -7.57 -9.90 -13.96
CA LEU A 76 -6.63 -10.85 -13.37
C LEU A 76 -5.72 -11.42 -14.46
N GLY A 77 -4.41 -11.11 -14.37
CA GLY A 77 -3.37 -11.75 -15.19
C GLY A 77 -3.11 -13.17 -14.68
N GLN A 78 -3.32 -14.18 -15.53
CA GLN A 78 -3.15 -15.59 -15.16
C GLN A 78 -1.74 -16.13 -15.47
N ASP A 79 -0.99 -15.48 -16.34
CA ASP A 79 0.32 -15.88 -16.84
C ASP A 79 1.49 -15.19 -16.14
N VAL A 80 1.22 -14.32 -15.17
CA VAL A 80 2.22 -13.60 -14.36
C VAL A 80 2.24 -14.08 -12.91
N SER A 81 3.39 -13.96 -12.24
CA SER A 81 3.55 -14.39 -10.86
C SER A 81 4.69 -13.63 -10.18
N THR A 82 4.46 -13.20 -8.94
CA THR A 82 5.49 -12.58 -8.10
C THR A 82 6.29 -13.58 -7.25
N LYS A 83 5.97 -14.89 -7.34
CA LYS A 83 6.69 -15.93 -6.60
C LYS A 83 8.17 -15.92 -6.92
N TYR A 84 9.01 -16.00 -5.86
CA TYR A 84 10.47 -15.92 -6.01
C TYR A 84 11.03 -16.93 -7.02
N THR A 85 10.53 -18.15 -7.00
CA THR A 85 10.98 -19.25 -7.89
C THR A 85 10.58 -19.07 -9.36
N ARG A 86 9.71 -18.12 -9.67
CA ARG A 86 9.26 -17.82 -11.04
C ARG A 86 9.79 -16.49 -11.56
N ARG A 87 10.63 -15.81 -10.76
CA ARG A 87 11.25 -14.53 -11.15
C ARG A 87 12.33 -14.77 -12.21
N GLY A 88 12.41 -13.87 -13.16
CA GLY A 88 13.37 -13.87 -14.23
C GLY A 88 12.95 -12.90 -15.33
N TYR A 89 13.83 -12.70 -16.32
CA TYR A 89 13.65 -11.72 -17.39
C TYR A 89 12.29 -11.85 -18.09
N GLU A 90 11.89 -13.06 -18.51
CA GLU A 90 10.60 -13.27 -19.17
C GLU A 90 9.40 -12.85 -18.31
N MET A 91 9.50 -13.05 -16.98
CA MET A 91 8.43 -12.65 -16.07
C MET A 91 8.38 -11.12 -15.94
N TYR A 92 9.53 -10.46 -15.80
CA TYR A 92 9.61 -8.99 -15.74
C TYR A 92 9.13 -8.35 -17.04
N GLU A 93 9.46 -8.95 -18.16
CA GLU A 93 8.98 -8.53 -19.49
C GLU A 93 7.45 -8.60 -19.60
N ARG A 94 6.84 -9.69 -19.15
CA ARG A 94 5.37 -9.81 -19.12
C ARG A 94 4.73 -8.72 -18.28
N PHE A 95 5.26 -8.44 -17.08
CA PHE A 95 4.77 -7.33 -16.26
C PHE A 95 4.91 -5.99 -16.98
N ALA A 96 6.04 -5.72 -17.60
CA ALA A 96 6.29 -4.48 -18.34
C ALA A 96 5.31 -4.32 -19.52
N ILE A 97 5.03 -5.39 -20.25
CA ILE A 97 4.06 -5.41 -21.35
C ILE A 97 2.64 -5.19 -20.82
N TYR A 98 2.24 -5.79 -19.69
CA TYR A 98 0.94 -5.53 -19.09
C TYR A 98 0.78 -4.06 -18.72
N ILE A 99 1.77 -3.47 -18.05
CA ILE A 99 1.74 -2.06 -17.65
C ILE A 99 1.61 -1.17 -18.89
N LYS A 100 2.45 -1.40 -19.91
CA LYS A 100 2.38 -0.68 -21.18
C LYS A 100 0.98 -0.76 -21.80
N ASN A 101 0.43 -1.99 -21.92
CA ASN A 101 -0.85 -2.19 -22.58
C ASN A 101 -2.00 -1.49 -21.84
N VAL A 102 -1.98 -1.48 -20.50
CA VAL A 102 -2.96 -0.77 -19.69
C VAL A 102 -2.85 0.74 -19.92
N MET A 103 -1.64 1.30 -19.87
CA MET A 103 -1.40 2.73 -20.12
C MET A 103 -1.76 3.14 -21.54
N GLN A 104 -1.56 2.27 -22.52
CA GLN A 104 -1.88 2.52 -23.92
C GLN A 104 -3.40 2.44 -24.19
N ALA A 105 -4.09 1.54 -23.48
CA ALA A 105 -5.53 1.35 -23.66
C ALA A 105 -6.34 2.57 -23.20
N LYS A 106 -5.85 3.29 -22.19
CA LYS A 106 -6.50 4.51 -21.71
C LYS A 106 -5.44 5.45 -21.12
N PRO A 107 -5.18 6.62 -21.71
CA PRO A 107 -4.31 7.61 -21.09
C PRO A 107 -4.82 8.01 -19.71
N GLY A 108 -3.89 8.20 -18.76
CA GLY A 108 -4.23 8.57 -17.39
C GLY A 108 -3.14 8.25 -16.38
N ASN A 109 -3.50 8.37 -15.09
CA ASN A 109 -2.60 8.15 -13.98
C ASN A 109 -2.77 6.73 -13.42
N TYR A 110 -1.66 6.05 -13.21
CA TYR A 110 -1.60 4.65 -12.79
C TYR A 110 -0.67 4.49 -11.58
N LEU A 111 -1.07 3.67 -10.62
CA LEU A 111 -0.21 3.22 -9.53
C LEU A 111 0.04 1.73 -9.70
N VAL A 112 1.31 1.35 -9.72
CA VAL A 112 1.76 -0.02 -9.90
C VAL A 112 2.49 -0.47 -8.64
N PHE A 113 1.92 -1.42 -7.89
CA PHE A 113 2.48 -1.89 -6.64
C PHE A 113 3.23 -3.21 -6.84
N PHE A 114 4.46 -3.24 -6.36
CA PHE A 114 5.38 -4.37 -6.46
C PHE A 114 5.67 -5.00 -5.10
N PRO A 115 6.03 -6.29 -5.03
CA PRO A 115 6.30 -6.97 -3.76
C PRO A 115 7.62 -6.56 -3.10
N SER A 116 8.53 -5.92 -3.82
CA SER A 116 9.81 -5.42 -3.30
C SER A 116 10.45 -4.42 -4.25
N TYR A 117 11.36 -3.57 -3.74
CA TYR A 117 12.14 -2.61 -4.52
C TYR A 117 12.94 -3.28 -5.65
N ARG A 118 13.59 -4.40 -5.36
CA ARG A 118 14.34 -5.16 -6.38
C ARG A 118 13.44 -5.63 -7.52
N PHE A 119 12.27 -6.16 -7.21
CA PHE A 119 11.32 -6.59 -8.25
C PHE A 119 10.83 -5.40 -9.08
N MET A 120 10.52 -4.29 -8.41
CA MET A 120 10.10 -3.04 -9.06
C MET A 120 11.16 -2.55 -10.06
N GLU A 121 12.42 -2.53 -9.64
CA GLU A 121 13.53 -2.06 -10.48
C GLU A 121 13.74 -2.93 -11.73
N GLU A 122 13.73 -4.24 -11.60
CA GLU A 122 13.85 -5.18 -12.71
C GLU A 122 12.70 -5.00 -13.74
N VAL A 123 11.47 -4.78 -13.26
CA VAL A 123 10.33 -4.49 -14.14
C VAL A 123 10.46 -3.10 -14.77
N ARG A 124 10.93 -2.10 -14.03
CA ARG A 124 11.14 -0.74 -14.52
C ARG A 124 12.16 -0.72 -15.67
N GLU A 125 13.34 -1.33 -15.46
CA GLU A 125 14.38 -1.41 -16.51
C GLU A 125 13.85 -2.07 -17.77
N THR A 126 12.99 -3.08 -17.61
CA THR A 126 12.37 -3.74 -18.74
C THR A 126 11.30 -2.85 -19.38
N PHE A 127 10.49 -2.15 -18.58
CA PHE A 127 9.43 -1.25 -19.04
C PHE A 127 9.99 -0.09 -19.87
N GLU A 128 11.15 0.47 -19.51
CA GLU A 128 11.84 1.53 -20.28
C GLU A 128 12.12 1.14 -21.75
N ARG A 129 12.23 -0.15 -22.05
CA ARG A 129 12.43 -0.65 -23.43
C ARG A 129 11.13 -0.71 -24.24
N TYR A 130 9.99 -0.73 -23.57
CA TYR A 130 8.67 -0.92 -24.20
C TYR A 130 7.79 0.31 -24.15
N ARG A 131 8.08 1.28 -23.26
CA ARG A 131 7.29 2.50 -23.16
C ARG A 131 7.37 3.37 -24.41
N THR A 132 6.34 4.14 -24.67
CA THR A 132 6.31 5.18 -25.69
C THR A 132 6.66 6.53 -25.08
N GLU A 133 6.89 7.55 -25.92
CA GLU A 133 7.16 8.93 -25.46
C GLU A 133 6.03 9.54 -24.64
N GLU A 134 4.80 9.09 -24.86
CA GLU A 134 3.61 9.53 -24.12
C GLU A 134 3.47 8.86 -22.74
N MET A 135 4.35 7.95 -22.38
CA MET A 135 4.32 7.22 -21.11
C MET A 135 5.45 7.68 -20.20
N CYS A 136 5.11 8.33 -19.10
CA CYS A 136 6.03 8.71 -18.04
C CYS A 136 6.02 7.68 -16.90
N CYS A 137 7.16 7.51 -16.23
CA CYS A 137 7.30 6.63 -15.09
C CYS A 137 8.00 7.37 -13.95
N MET A 138 7.43 7.26 -12.76
CA MET A 138 8.02 7.72 -11.50
C MET A 138 8.21 6.52 -10.58
N ILE A 139 9.22 6.55 -9.72
CA ILE A 139 9.51 5.47 -8.78
C ILE A 139 9.47 5.96 -7.34
N GLN A 140 8.94 5.13 -6.47
CA GLN A 140 9.05 5.32 -5.03
C GLN A 140 10.48 4.97 -4.58
N GLU A 141 11.20 5.92 -4.03
CA GLU A 141 12.50 5.68 -3.39
C GLU A 141 12.35 5.11 -1.98
N GLN A 142 13.40 4.41 -1.49
CA GLN A 142 13.36 3.75 -0.18
C GLN A 142 13.28 4.75 0.99
N ASN A 143 13.92 5.90 0.87
CA ASN A 143 14.10 6.88 1.94
C ASN A 143 13.54 8.26 1.55
N MET A 144 12.31 8.30 1.05
CA MET A 144 11.64 9.57 0.75
C MET A 144 11.31 10.31 2.05
N ASN A 145 11.71 11.57 2.14
CA ASN A 145 11.25 12.48 3.17
C ASN A 145 9.82 13.00 2.84
N GLU A 146 9.23 13.81 3.72
CA GLU A 146 7.86 14.31 3.53
C GLU A 146 7.72 15.17 2.26
N GLN A 147 8.71 16.01 1.97
CA GLN A 147 8.71 16.85 0.76
C GLN A 147 8.78 16.03 -0.53
N ASP A 148 9.61 14.97 -0.54
CA ASP A 148 9.71 14.06 -1.68
C ASP A 148 8.38 13.32 -1.93
N ARG A 149 7.66 12.96 -0.84
CA ARG A 149 6.33 12.33 -0.93
C ARG A 149 5.29 13.28 -1.50
N GLU A 150 5.24 14.50 -0.99
CA GLU A 150 4.33 15.53 -1.50
C GLU A 150 4.61 15.82 -2.98
N ALA A 151 5.87 15.97 -3.38
CA ALA A 151 6.25 16.16 -4.76
C ALA A 151 5.81 14.98 -5.66
N PHE A 152 5.99 13.73 -5.17
CA PHE A 152 5.50 12.55 -5.87
C PHE A 152 3.99 12.57 -6.08
N LEU A 153 3.21 12.95 -5.07
CA LEU A 153 1.74 13.02 -5.14
C LEU A 153 1.28 14.16 -6.05
N GLN A 154 1.92 15.33 -5.99
CA GLN A 154 1.59 16.49 -6.82
C GLN A 154 1.71 16.19 -8.32
N GLU A 155 2.63 15.32 -8.72
CA GLU A 155 2.74 14.90 -10.12
C GLU A 155 1.49 14.20 -10.65
N PHE A 156 0.71 13.55 -9.78
CA PHE A 156 -0.56 12.92 -10.16
C PHE A 156 -1.72 13.90 -10.28
N GLU A 157 -1.59 15.10 -9.71
CA GLU A 157 -2.58 16.17 -9.80
C GLU A 157 -2.34 17.04 -11.05
N ALA A 158 -1.13 17.02 -11.59
CA ALA A 158 -0.77 17.82 -12.76
C ALA A 158 -1.53 17.36 -14.02
N GLU A 159 -2.10 18.31 -14.74
CA GLU A 159 -2.65 18.04 -16.08
C GLU A 159 -1.51 17.65 -17.03
N ARG A 160 -1.68 16.50 -17.72
CA ARG A 160 -0.71 16.03 -18.69
C ARG A 160 -1.35 15.40 -19.90
N GLU A 161 -0.69 15.54 -21.03
CA GLU A 161 -0.97 14.73 -22.20
C GLU A 161 -0.22 13.39 -22.05
N GLY A 162 -0.94 12.27 -22.23
CA GLY A 162 -0.36 10.92 -22.06
C GLY A 162 -0.64 10.27 -20.72
N SER A 163 0.23 9.37 -20.30
CA SER A 163 0.04 8.54 -19.11
C SER A 163 1.20 8.65 -18.12
N LEU A 164 0.89 8.65 -16.82
CA LEU A 164 1.88 8.54 -15.74
C LEU A 164 1.69 7.24 -14.98
N ALA A 165 2.77 6.48 -14.79
CA ALA A 165 2.82 5.35 -13.89
C ALA A 165 3.74 5.63 -12.70
N GLY A 166 3.17 5.62 -11.48
CA GLY A 166 3.94 5.61 -10.24
C GLY A 166 4.23 4.18 -9.82
N PHE A 167 5.49 3.78 -9.83
CA PHE A 167 5.95 2.49 -9.38
C PHE A 167 6.23 2.53 -7.89
N CYS A 168 5.48 1.75 -7.13
CA CYS A 168 5.47 1.74 -5.67
C CYS A 168 5.68 0.34 -5.12
N VAL A 169 6.06 0.22 -3.85
CA VAL A 169 6.22 -1.06 -3.17
C VAL A 169 5.07 -1.31 -2.21
N MET A 170 4.52 -2.53 -2.23
CA MET A 170 3.49 -2.96 -1.29
C MET A 170 4.00 -2.87 0.16
N GLY A 171 3.18 -2.34 1.07
CA GLY A 171 3.59 -2.06 2.44
C GLY A 171 4.45 -0.81 2.61
N GLY A 172 4.80 -0.13 1.52
CA GLY A 172 5.49 1.16 1.52
C GLY A 172 4.58 2.32 1.91
N ILE A 173 5.17 3.51 1.90
CA ILE A 173 4.52 4.75 2.36
C ILE A 173 3.23 5.09 1.60
N PHE A 174 3.19 4.87 0.29
CA PHE A 174 2.04 5.23 -0.54
C PHE A 174 0.86 4.26 -0.49
N GLN A 175 1.03 3.04 0.02
CA GLN A 175 -0.10 2.10 0.11
C GLN A 175 -1.18 2.55 1.09
N ARG A 176 -0.83 3.37 2.08
CA ARG A 176 -1.77 3.85 3.09
C ARG A 176 -2.40 5.20 2.74
N GLU A 177 -1.76 5.96 1.87
CA GLU A 177 -2.17 7.33 1.54
C GLU A 177 -3.00 7.41 0.25
N LEU A 178 -2.84 6.43 -0.65
CA LEU A 178 -3.45 6.44 -1.99
C LEU A 178 -4.54 5.38 -2.20
N ILE A 179 -4.81 4.54 -1.22
CA ILE A 179 -5.87 3.53 -1.20
C ILE A 179 -6.82 3.80 -0.04
#